data_f8345bca71a106c731eb25564cf9e353
#
_entry.id   f8345bca71a106c731eb25564cf9e353
#
_cell.length_a   1.000
_cell.length_b   1.000
_cell.length_c   1.000
_cell.angle_alpha   90.00
_cell.angle_beta   90.00
_cell.angle_gamma   90.00
#
_symmetry.space_group_name_H-M   'P 1'
#
loop_
_entity.id
_entity.type
_entity.pdbx_description
1 polymer ?
#
loop_
_entity_poly.entity_id
_entity_poly.type
_entity_poly.pdbx_seq_one_letter_code
_entity_poly.pdbx_strand_id
1 'polypeptide(L)'
;MLARLKAAFTAWPYCLATYVALIGAGWLLFVPFEPVRRDPTVYPAGNPQLAAETAAKALDGRVWAVSHTGSMKPLLQGGEYAVTVKEYPKVKLGQVLVYNATYHNTPIIHRAVDKDRHGWLMAGDTAKQSESWARVTEQNYLGTVVAVYRKF
;
A
#
# COMPACT_ATOMS: atom_id res chain seq x y z
N MET A 1 4.12 -65.39 -13.04
CA MET A 1 4.59 -64.39 -12.07
C MET A 1 5.19 -63.14 -12.72
N LEU A 2 5.56 -63.16 -13.98
CA LEU A 2 6.18 -62.03 -14.69
C LEU A 2 5.19 -60.98 -15.28
N ALA A 3 3.90 -61.31 -15.40
CA ALA A 3 2.89 -60.38 -15.98
C ALA A 3 2.43 -59.27 -14.98
N ARG A 4 2.55 -59.49 -13.68
CA ARG A 4 2.15 -58.47 -12.67
C ARG A 4 3.19 -57.39 -12.43
N LEU A 5 4.44 -57.58 -12.81
CA LEU A 5 5.50 -56.60 -12.68
C LEU A 5 5.47 -55.53 -13.78
N LYS A 6 4.91 -55.82 -14.97
CA LYS A 6 4.82 -54.85 -16.07
C LYS A 6 3.76 -53.79 -15.86
N ALA A 7 2.68 -54.05 -15.12
CA ALA A 7 1.63 -53.09 -14.83
C ALA A 7 2.05 -52.00 -13.81
N ALA A 8 3.00 -52.28 -12.91
CA ALA A 8 3.47 -51.33 -11.91
C ALA A 8 4.42 -50.28 -12.50
N PHE A 9 5.13 -50.62 -13.61
CA PHE A 9 6.09 -49.72 -14.23
C PHE A 9 5.47 -48.69 -15.19
N THR A 10 4.25 -48.95 -15.68
CA THR A 10 3.55 -48.01 -16.61
C THR A 10 2.79 -46.91 -15.86
N ALA A 11 2.52 -47.04 -14.57
CA ALA A 11 1.83 -46.02 -13.79
C ALA A 11 2.77 -44.96 -13.17
N TRP A 12 4.07 -45.23 -13.13
CA TRP A 12 5.06 -44.33 -12.48
C TRP A 12 5.20 -42.95 -13.17
N PRO A 13 5.25 -42.83 -14.51
CA PRO A 13 5.41 -41.52 -15.12
C PRO A 13 4.19 -40.58 -14.90
N TYR A 14 2.98 -41.13 -14.76
CA TYR A 14 1.79 -40.35 -14.48
C TYR A 14 1.73 -39.83 -13.04
N CYS A 15 2.22 -40.59 -12.08
CA CYS A 15 2.32 -40.14 -10.68
C CYS A 15 3.36 -39.01 -10.52
N LEU A 16 4.49 -39.10 -11.21
CA LEU A 16 5.50 -38.02 -11.20
C LEU A 16 5.00 -36.75 -11.88
N ALA A 17 4.34 -36.87 -13.03
CA ALA A 17 3.80 -35.73 -13.77
C ALA A 17 2.70 -35.01 -12.97
N THR A 18 1.80 -35.75 -12.32
CA THR A 18 0.77 -35.15 -11.44
C THR A 18 1.36 -34.52 -10.18
N TYR A 19 2.41 -35.11 -9.60
CA TYR A 19 3.07 -34.53 -8.42
C TYR A 19 3.81 -33.23 -8.76
N VAL A 20 4.49 -33.18 -9.90
CA VAL A 20 5.16 -31.95 -10.40
C VAL A 20 4.12 -30.89 -10.74
N ALA A 21 2.99 -31.24 -11.33
CA ALA A 21 1.90 -30.31 -11.65
C ALA A 21 1.26 -29.74 -10.36
N LEU A 22 1.07 -30.55 -9.34
CA LEU A 22 0.53 -30.10 -8.04
C LEU A 22 1.51 -29.20 -7.27
N ILE A 23 2.81 -29.50 -7.33
CA ILE A 23 3.84 -28.62 -6.73
C ILE A 23 3.91 -27.31 -7.52
N GLY A 24 3.90 -27.36 -8.85
CA GLY A 24 3.89 -26.16 -9.71
C GLY A 24 2.65 -25.29 -9.48
N ALA A 25 1.48 -25.88 -9.35
CA ALA A 25 0.24 -25.18 -9.02
C ALA A 25 0.25 -24.60 -7.60
N GLY A 26 0.83 -25.30 -6.63
CA GLY A 26 1.02 -24.82 -5.26
C GLY A 26 1.95 -23.60 -5.21
N TRP A 27 3.01 -23.56 -6.00
CA TRP A 27 3.91 -22.41 -6.10
C TRP A 27 3.25 -21.19 -6.78
N LEU A 28 2.37 -21.40 -7.76
CA LEU A 28 1.61 -20.32 -8.39
C LEU A 28 0.58 -19.69 -7.45
N LEU A 29 0.10 -20.44 -6.46
CA LEU A 29 -0.81 -19.91 -5.41
C LEU A 29 -0.06 -19.18 -4.29
N PHE A 30 1.26 -19.30 -4.21
CA PHE A 30 2.14 -18.66 -3.23
C PHE A 30 2.95 -17.50 -3.79
N VAL A 31 2.55 -16.90 -4.91
CA VAL A 31 3.11 -15.61 -5.30
C VAL A 31 2.67 -14.61 -4.23
N PRO A 32 3.58 -14.09 -3.39
CA PRO A 32 3.20 -13.10 -2.41
C PRO A 32 2.58 -11.92 -3.18
N PHE A 33 1.33 -11.60 -2.82
CA PHE A 33 0.65 -10.43 -3.37
C PHE A 33 1.41 -9.20 -2.85
N GLU A 34 2.32 -8.68 -3.66
CA GLU A 34 2.95 -7.42 -3.35
C GLU A 34 1.91 -6.31 -3.54
N PRO A 35 1.57 -5.57 -2.50
CA PRO A 35 0.62 -4.49 -2.61
C PRO A 35 1.13 -3.45 -3.61
N VAL A 36 0.27 -3.02 -4.52
CA VAL A 36 0.61 -1.93 -5.45
C VAL A 36 1.02 -0.71 -4.64
N ARG A 37 2.25 -0.22 -4.85
CA ARG A 37 2.76 1.00 -4.23
C ARG A 37 2.83 2.12 -5.24
N ARG A 38 2.29 3.27 -4.87
CA ARG A 38 2.38 4.54 -5.59
C ARG A 38 2.90 5.59 -4.62
N ASP A 39 4.20 5.55 -4.43
CA ASP A 39 4.86 6.41 -3.45
C ASP A 39 4.93 7.86 -3.96
N PRO A 40 4.71 8.84 -3.09
CA PRO A 40 4.99 10.24 -3.40
C PRO A 40 6.49 10.43 -3.60
N THR A 41 6.86 11.46 -4.36
CA THR A 41 8.27 11.83 -4.51
C THR A 41 8.81 12.40 -3.21
N VAL A 42 9.98 11.92 -2.77
CA VAL A 42 10.65 12.39 -1.55
C VAL A 42 11.79 13.35 -1.94
N TYR A 43 11.75 14.55 -1.36
CA TYR A 43 12.72 15.61 -1.60
C TYR A 43 13.51 15.93 -0.33
N PRO A 44 14.83 15.83 -0.35
CA PRO A 44 15.67 16.36 0.71
C PRO A 44 15.68 17.90 0.65
N ALA A 45 15.60 18.58 1.79
CA ALA A 45 15.59 20.03 1.85
C ALA A 45 16.30 20.53 3.13
N GLY A 46 17.04 21.63 3.04
CA GLY A 46 17.64 22.29 4.20
C GLY A 46 16.59 22.86 5.16
N ASN A 47 15.50 23.39 4.61
CA ASN A 47 14.29 23.76 5.35
C ASN A 47 13.08 23.04 4.76
N PRO A 48 12.73 21.86 5.24
CA PRO A 48 11.66 21.03 4.69
C PRO A 48 10.27 21.69 4.77
N GLN A 49 10.00 22.43 5.84
CA GLN A 49 8.74 23.12 6.01
C GLN A 49 8.54 24.18 4.93
N LEU A 50 9.50 25.09 4.75
CA LEU A 50 9.41 26.15 3.75
C LEU A 50 9.32 25.56 2.32
N ALA A 51 10.07 24.50 2.03
CA ALA A 51 10.00 23.81 0.74
C ALA A 51 8.61 23.21 0.49
N ALA A 52 8.03 22.55 1.50
CA ALA A 52 6.69 21.98 1.43
C ALA A 52 5.61 23.07 1.25
N GLU A 53 5.70 24.18 1.99
CA GLU A 53 4.77 25.31 1.86
C GLU A 53 4.82 25.95 0.47
N THR A 54 6.02 26.10 -0.07
CA THR A 54 6.21 26.63 -1.43
C THR A 54 5.60 25.71 -2.49
N ALA A 55 5.84 24.39 -2.37
CA ALA A 55 5.28 23.41 -3.28
C ALA A 55 3.76 23.31 -3.16
N ALA A 56 3.22 23.34 -1.95
CA ALA A 56 1.78 23.31 -1.73
C ALA A 56 1.10 24.53 -2.36
N LYS A 57 1.68 25.71 -2.22
CA LYS A 57 1.15 26.93 -2.87
C LYS A 57 1.15 26.81 -4.40
N ALA A 58 2.19 26.25 -4.99
CA ALA A 58 2.28 26.05 -6.45
C ALA A 58 1.28 25.02 -6.98
N LEU A 59 0.89 24.03 -6.15
CA LEU A 59 0.00 22.92 -6.51
C LEU A 59 -1.46 23.13 -6.05
N ASP A 60 -1.80 24.27 -5.49
CA ASP A 60 -3.08 24.51 -4.79
C ASP A 60 -3.38 23.42 -3.76
N GLY A 61 -2.33 23.01 -3.05
CA GLY A 61 -2.32 21.90 -2.13
C GLY A 61 -2.30 22.32 -0.67
N ARG A 62 -2.06 21.34 0.21
CA ARG A 62 -1.94 21.55 1.67
C ARG A 62 -0.72 20.83 2.21
N VAL A 63 -0.10 21.43 3.26
CA VAL A 63 1.02 20.82 4.00
C VAL A 63 0.52 20.13 5.26
N TRP A 64 1.13 18.99 5.58
CA TRP A 64 0.89 18.19 6.78
C TRP A 64 2.23 17.85 7.43
N ALA A 65 2.37 18.18 8.72
CA ALA A 65 3.49 17.70 9.52
C ALA A 65 3.28 16.21 9.86
N VAL A 66 4.27 15.38 9.59
CA VAL A 66 4.20 13.93 9.80
C VAL A 66 4.64 13.58 11.21
N SER A 67 3.75 12.92 11.96
CA SER A 67 4.02 12.45 13.32
C SER A 67 4.90 11.20 13.35
N HIS A 68 5.64 10.99 14.46
CA HIS A 68 6.56 9.86 14.66
C HIS A 68 5.83 8.56 15.07
N THR A 69 4.74 8.20 14.41
CA THR A 69 3.99 6.96 14.72
C THR A 69 4.65 5.71 14.17
N GLY A 70 5.42 5.83 13.10
CA GLY A 70 6.07 4.71 12.42
C GLY A 70 5.16 3.86 11.54
N SER A 71 3.84 4.14 11.47
CA SER A 71 2.88 3.34 10.69
C SER A 71 3.18 3.30 9.20
N MET A 72 3.85 4.32 8.67
CA MET A 72 4.18 4.46 7.25
C MET A 72 5.67 4.24 6.93
N LYS A 73 6.43 3.60 7.83
CA LYS A 73 7.83 3.24 7.55
C LYS A 73 7.92 2.20 6.42
N PRO A 74 8.96 2.27 5.56
CA PRO A 74 10.08 3.22 5.57
C PRO A 74 9.79 4.56 4.87
N LEU A 75 8.63 4.75 4.24
CA LEU A 75 8.30 5.93 3.44
C LEU A 75 8.30 7.20 4.30
N LEU A 76 7.57 7.18 5.42
CA LEU A 76 7.48 8.27 6.38
C LEU A 76 7.99 7.81 7.75
N GLN A 77 8.94 8.55 8.31
CA GLN A 77 9.59 8.20 9.58
C GLN A 77 9.16 9.10 10.74
N GLY A 78 8.59 10.26 10.41
CA GLY A 78 8.21 11.32 11.33
C GLY A 78 9.15 12.52 11.25
N GLY A 79 8.58 13.72 11.41
CA GLY A 79 9.31 14.98 11.26
C GLY A 79 9.42 15.49 9.83
N GLU A 80 8.88 14.77 8.85
CA GLU A 80 8.75 15.23 7.47
C GLU A 80 7.51 16.11 7.29
N TYR A 81 7.44 16.77 6.13
CA TYR A 81 6.28 17.54 5.68
C TYR A 81 5.73 16.92 4.40
N ALA A 82 4.49 16.46 4.44
CA ALA A 82 3.78 15.89 3.29
C ALA A 82 2.94 16.98 2.62
N VAL A 83 3.03 17.05 1.28
CA VAL A 83 2.19 17.94 0.45
C VAL A 83 1.10 17.10 -0.19
N THR A 84 -0.14 17.53 -0.04
CA THR A 84 -1.30 16.89 -0.64
C THR A 84 -2.00 17.79 -1.65
N VAL A 85 -2.63 17.14 -2.65
CA VAL A 85 -3.57 17.77 -3.58
C VAL A 85 -4.93 17.07 -3.49
N LYS A 86 -6.02 17.76 -3.85
CA LYS A 86 -7.36 17.18 -3.91
C LYS A 86 -7.57 16.51 -5.26
N GLU A 87 -7.68 15.18 -5.27
CA GLU A 87 -7.87 14.37 -6.48
C GLU A 87 -9.12 13.47 -6.44
N TYR A 88 -9.90 13.52 -5.37
CA TYR A 88 -11.12 12.72 -5.31
C TYR A 88 -12.12 13.13 -6.41
N PRO A 89 -12.69 12.17 -7.16
CA PRO A 89 -12.67 10.70 -6.99
C PRO A 89 -11.54 9.97 -7.75
N LYS A 90 -10.52 10.66 -8.26
CA LYS A 90 -9.44 10.09 -9.08
C LYS A 90 -8.39 9.29 -8.28
N VAL A 91 -8.64 9.05 -6.98
CA VAL A 91 -7.77 8.23 -6.12
C VAL A 91 -7.53 6.85 -6.75
N LYS A 92 -6.28 6.37 -6.69
CA LYS A 92 -5.84 5.08 -7.21
C LYS A 92 -5.32 4.19 -6.10
N LEU A 93 -5.45 2.88 -6.30
CA LEU A 93 -4.85 1.87 -5.43
C LEU A 93 -3.35 2.13 -5.25
N GLY A 94 -2.87 2.01 -4.04
CA GLY A 94 -1.46 2.19 -3.68
C GLY A 94 -1.04 3.63 -3.37
N GLN A 95 -1.88 4.63 -3.60
CA GLN A 95 -1.60 6.02 -3.22
C GLN A 95 -1.67 6.22 -1.69
N VAL A 96 -0.88 7.18 -1.21
CA VAL A 96 -0.90 7.61 0.19
C VAL A 96 -1.86 8.78 0.33
N LEU A 97 -2.82 8.65 1.24
CA LEU A 97 -3.88 9.63 1.46
C LEU A 97 -3.82 10.21 2.86
N VAL A 98 -4.25 11.46 2.99
CA VAL A 98 -4.56 12.10 4.28
C VAL A 98 -6.08 12.14 4.41
N TYR A 99 -6.59 11.72 5.56
CA TYR A 99 -8.04 11.66 5.82
C TYR A 99 -8.36 11.80 7.31
N ASN A 100 -9.59 12.18 7.63
CA ASN A 100 -10.11 12.14 9.00
C ASN A 100 -10.67 10.76 9.26
N ALA A 101 -10.13 10.03 10.23
CA ALA A 101 -10.72 8.77 10.66
C ALA A 101 -11.97 9.03 11.52
N THR A 102 -12.97 8.16 11.38
CA THR A 102 -14.28 8.32 12.05
C THR A 102 -14.19 8.43 13.57
N TYR A 103 -13.16 7.83 14.16
CA TYR A 103 -12.99 7.77 15.63
C TYR A 103 -11.82 8.62 16.15
N HIS A 104 -11.11 9.32 15.27
CA HIS A 104 -9.98 10.16 15.61
C HIS A 104 -10.19 11.58 15.09
N ASN A 105 -10.08 12.55 16.00
CA ASN A 105 -10.20 13.96 15.61
C ASN A 105 -8.90 14.52 14.97
N THR A 106 -7.96 13.64 14.63
CA THR A 106 -6.67 13.97 14.03
C THR A 106 -6.56 13.39 12.65
N PRO A 107 -6.07 14.10 11.65
CA PRO A 107 -5.79 13.57 10.33
C PRO A 107 -4.79 12.42 10.37
N ILE A 108 -5.05 11.37 9.62
CA ILE A 108 -4.23 10.17 9.49
C ILE A 108 -3.67 10.10 8.07
N ILE A 109 -2.43 9.62 7.96
CA ILE A 109 -1.74 9.38 6.69
C ILE A 109 -1.52 7.88 6.53
N HIS A 110 -2.24 7.24 5.61
CA HIS A 110 -2.10 5.82 5.30
C HIS A 110 -2.19 5.57 3.78
N ARG A 111 -1.96 4.32 3.38
CA ARG A 111 -2.02 3.88 1.98
C ARG A 111 -3.39 3.28 1.65
N ALA A 112 -3.89 3.60 0.46
CA ALA A 112 -5.07 2.95 -0.11
C ALA A 112 -4.68 1.54 -0.60
N VAL A 113 -5.17 0.50 0.09
CA VAL A 113 -4.79 -0.90 -0.17
C VAL A 113 -5.87 -1.71 -0.87
N ASP A 114 -7.12 -1.24 -0.82
CA ASP A 114 -8.25 -1.86 -1.50
C ASP A 114 -9.41 -0.86 -1.62
N LYS A 115 -10.46 -1.22 -2.37
CA LYS A 115 -11.67 -0.42 -2.51
C LYS A 115 -12.90 -1.31 -2.54
N ASP A 116 -13.90 -0.96 -1.74
CA ASP A 116 -15.21 -1.60 -1.78
C ASP A 116 -16.35 -0.57 -2.00
N ARG A 117 -17.60 -1.03 -1.87
CA ARG A 117 -18.79 -0.17 -1.99
C ARG A 117 -18.88 0.96 -0.95
N HIS A 118 -18.14 0.85 0.14
CA HIS A 118 -18.15 1.80 1.25
C HIS A 118 -16.96 2.79 1.23
N GLY A 119 -16.05 2.66 0.26
CA GLY A 119 -14.91 3.55 0.11
C GLY A 119 -13.57 2.82 -0.03
N TRP A 120 -12.48 3.57 0.12
CA TRP A 120 -11.13 3.03 0.11
C TRP A 120 -10.76 2.44 1.46
N LEU A 121 -10.26 1.20 1.47
CA LEU A 121 -9.64 0.59 2.64
C LEU A 121 -8.20 1.10 2.75
N MET A 122 -7.84 1.48 3.97
CA MET A 122 -6.54 2.06 4.25
C MET A 122 -5.72 1.14 5.17
N ALA A 123 -4.39 1.20 5.02
CA ALA A 123 -3.47 0.55 5.93
C ALA A 123 -2.18 1.38 6.06
N GLY A 124 -1.55 1.32 7.23
CA GLY A 124 -0.17 1.75 7.38
C GLY A 124 0.77 0.77 6.65
N ASP A 125 1.91 1.25 6.15
CA ASP A 125 2.89 0.41 5.44
C ASP A 125 3.52 -0.68 6.32
N THR A 126 3.47 -0.51 7.64
CA THR A 126 3.90 -1.50 8.64
C THR A 126 2.79 -2.44 9.08
N ALA A 127 1.54 -2.16 8.70
CA ALA A 127 0.40 -3.00 9.06
C ALA A 127 0.36 -4.28 8.21
N LYS A 128 0.03 -5.42 8.83
CA LYS A 128 -0.10 -6.71 8.14
C LYS A 128 -1.43 -6.85 7.40
N GLN A 129 -2.43 -6.04 7.74
CA GLN A 129 -3.78 -6.10 7.18
C GLN A 129 -4.38 -4.69 7.11
N SER A 130 -5.39 -4.52 6.25
CA SER A 130 -6.18 -3.29 6.22
C SER A 130 -6.91 -3.10 7.55
N GLU A 131 -6.96 -1.87 8.00
CA GLU A 131 -7.65 -1.51 9.24
C GLU A 131 -9.14 -1.33 8.93
N SER A 132 -10.01 -2.16 9.49
CA SER A 132 -11.45 -2.16 9.19
C SER A 132 -12.15 -0.82 9.49
N TRP A 133 -11.59 -0.02 10.42
CA TRP A 133 -12.06 1.31 10.80
C TRP A 133 -11.52 2.42 9.88
N ALA A 134 -10.45 2.16 9.14
CA ALA A 134 -9.74 3.14 8.32
C ALA A 134 -10.32 3.14 6.90
N ARG A 135 -11.48 3.77 6.72
CA ARG A 135 -12.11 3.94 5.42
C ARG A 135 -12.08 5.39 4.97
N VAL A 136 -11.81 5.59 3.67
CA VAL A 136 -11.83 6.90 3.06
C VAL A 136 -12.95 7.00 2.05
N THR A 137 -13.79 7.99 2.27
CA THR A 137 -14.85 8.44 1.38
C THR A 137 -14.62 9.89 1.01
N GLU A 138 -15.46 10.45 0.14
CA GLU A 138 -15.37 11.86 -0.23
C GLU A 138 -15.50 12.80 1.00
N GLN A 139 -16.31 12.42 1.98
CA GLN A 139 -16.62 13.26 3.15
C GLN A 139 -15.40 13.42 4.09
N ASN A 140 -14.58 12.39 4.23
CA ASN A 140 -13.44 12.42 5.15
C ASN A 140 -12.07 12.51 4.47
N TYR A 141 -12.03 12.53 3.13
CA TYR A 141 -10.81 12.70 2.35
C TYR A 141 -10.28 14.13 2.44
N LEU A 142 -9.01 14.27 2.79
CA LEU A 142 -8.32 15.55 2.92
C LEU A 142 -7.33 15.81 1.78
N GLY A 143 -6.77 14.77 1.16
CA GLY A 143 -5.88 14.90 0.01
C GLY A 143 -5.03 13.65 -0.27
N THR A 144 -4.52 13.57 -1.49
CA THR A 144 -3.51 12.58 -1.90
C THR A 144 -2.12 13.17 -1.71
N VAL A 145 -1.22 12.45 -1.06
CA VAL A 145 0.17 12.86 -0.87
C VAL A 145 0.91 12.75 -2.21
N VAL A 146 1.45 13.84 -2.70
CA VAL A 146 2.19 13.92 -3.98
C VAL A 146 3.68 14.16 -3.78
N ALA A 147 4.06 14.79 -2.67
CA ALA A 147 5.45 15.08 -2.34
C ALA A 147 5.68 15.01 -0.82
N VAL A 148 6.90 14.62 -0.44
CA VAL A 148 7.36 14.59 0.96
C VAL A 148 8.69 15.32 1.05
N TYR A 149 8.80 16.25 1.96
CA TYR A 149 10.02 17.01 2.22
C TYR A 149 10.61 16.60 3.57
N ARG A 150 11.87 16.21 3.58
CA ARG A 150 12.62 15.81 4.78
C ARG A 150 13.96 16.53 4.89
N LYS A 151 14.48 16.61 6.11
CA LYS A 151 15.82 17.12 6.35
C LYS A 151 16.86 16.16 5.77
N PHE A 152 18.00 16.72 5.30
CA PHE A 152 19.17 15.94 4.86
C PHE A 152 19.67 15.03 5.98
#